data_c6dcd88b414e319c23ae666050767db3
#
_entry.id   c6dcd88b414e319c23ae666050767db3
#
_cell.length_a   1.000
_cell.length_b   1.000
_cell.length_c   1.000
_cell.angle_alpha   90.00
_cell.angle_beta   90.00
_cell.angle_gamma   90.00
#
_symmetry.space_group_name_H-M   'P 1'
#
loop_
_entity.id
_entity.type
_entity.pdbx_description
1 polymer ?
#
loop_
_entity_poly.entity_id
_entity_poly.type
_entity_poly.pdbx_seq_one_letter_code
_entity_poly.pdbx_strand_id
1 'polypeptide(L)'
;AGAIVAQLRIAIAPDDIAITLHHKLCHAARQLLEQTLPAIKHGNILEIAQRENEATCFGRRTPDDSFLEWHKPASVLHNMVRAVADPWPGAFSYVGNQKFTVWSSRVHPHASKAQPGSVISVAPLLIACGDGALEIVTGQAGDGITMQGSQLAQTLGLVQGSRLNSQPACTARRRTRVLILGVNGFIGNHLTERLLREDHYEVYGLDIGSDAISRFLNHPHFHFVEGDISIHSEWIEYHVKKCDVVLPLVAIATPIEYTRNPLRVFELDFEENLRIIRYCVKYRKRIIFP
;
A
#
# COMPACT_ATOMS: atom_id res chain seq x y z
N ALA A 1 2.41 12.07 -17.48
CA ALA A 1 2.72 10.81 -18.18
C ALA A 1 2.82 11.07 -19.69
N GLY A 2 3.56 10.20 -20.45
CA GLY A 2 3.68 10.31 -21.92
C GLY A 2 2.39 9.91 -22.65
N ALA A 3 2.32 10.15 -23.97
CA ALA A 3 1.20 9.74 -24.78
C ALA A 3 1.11 8.20 -24.91
N ILE A 4 -0.09 7.67 -25.09
CA ILE A 4 -0.34 6.23 -25.31
C ILE A 4 -0.15 5.95 -26.81
N VAL A 5 0.78 5.04 -27.13
CA VAL A 5 1.05 4.56 -28.49
C VAL A 5 0.21 3.33 -28.84
N ALA A 6 0.05 2.43 -27.90
CA ALA A 6 -0.77 1.24 -28.05
C ALA A 6 -1.35 0.77 -26.71
N GLN A 7 -2.48 0.10 -26.76
CA GLN A 7 -3.15 -0.43 -25.57
C GLN A 7 -3.87 -1.75 -25.92
N LEU A 8 -3.74 -2.74 -25.03
CA LEU A 8 -4.46 -4.02 -25.15
C LEU A 8 -5.20 -4.29 -23.84
N ARG A 9 -6.47 -4.64 -23.94
CA ARG A 9 -7.30 -5.03 -22.79
C ARG A 9 -7.13 -6.52 -22.51
N ILE A 10 -6.83 -6.84 -21.25
CA ILE A 10 -6.71 -8.22 -20.77
C ILE A 10 -7.85 -8.50 -19.79
N ALA A 11 -8.61 -9.55 -20.07
CA ALA A 11 -9.67 -9.99 -19.17
C ALA A 11 -9.06 -10.65 -17.93
N ILE A 12 -9.53 -10.27 -16.75
CA ILE A 12 -9.21 -10.92 -15.47
C ILE A 12 -10.28 -11.98 -15.23
N ALA A 13 -9.90 -13.25 -15.33
CA ALA A 13 -10.81 -14.36 -15.06
C ALA A 13 -11.10 -14.53 -13.55
N PRO A 14 -12.24 -15.15 -13.17
CA PRO A 14 -12.57 -15.37 -11.76
C PRO A 14 -11.54 -16.20 -10.99
N ASP A 15 -10.81 -17.08 -11.68
CA ASP A 15 -9.75 -17.95 -11.15
C ASP A 15 -8.34 -17.38 -11.30
N ASP A 16 -8.18 -16.21 -11.92
CA ASP A 16 -6.88 -15.57 -12.00
C ASP A 16 -6.35 -15.17 -10.62
N ILE A 17 -5.10 -15.53 -10.36
CA ILE A 17 -4.29 -15.02 -9.27
C ILE A 17 -3.22 -14.08 -9.83
N ALA A 18 -2.50 -13.37 -8.95
CA ALA A 18 -1.54 -12.36 -9.38
C ALA A 18 -0.52 -12.89 -10.39
N ILE A 19 0.02 -14.12 -10.20
CA ILE A 19 1.02 -14.69 -11.11
C ILE A 19 0.43 -15.05 -12.47
N THR A 20 -0.80 -15.61 -12.54
CA THR A 20 -1.43 -15.95 -13.81
C THR A 20 -1.75 -14.70 -14.61
N LEU A 21 -2.24 -13.65 -13.95
CA LEU A 21 -2.48 -12.36 -14.58
C LEU A 21 -1.16 -11.72 -15.05
N HIS A 22 -0.08 -11.82 -14.26
CA HIS A 22 1.23 -11.34 -14.66
C HIS A 22 1.71 -11.99 -15.95
N HIS A 23 1.57 -13.32 -16.10
CA HIS A 23 1.93 -14.03 -17.33
C HIS A 23 1.11 -13.55 -18.53
N LYS A 24 -0.20 -13.34 -18.35
CA LYS A 24 -1.07 -12.76 -19.40
C LYS A 24 -0.61 -11.37 -19.82
N LEU A 25 -0.25 -10.53 -18.86
CA LEU A 25 0.26 -9.18 -19.11
C LEU A 25 1.61 -9.19 -19.84
N CYS A 26 2.54 -10.07 -19.46
CA CYS A 26 3.83 -10.23 -20.14
C CYS A 26 3.63 -10.65 -21.60
N HIS A 27 2.73 -11.61 -21.86
CA HIS A 27 2.42 -12.05 -23.20
C HIS A 27 1.81 -10.90 -24.05
N ALA A 28 0.85 -10.18 -23.49
CA ALA A 28 0.23 -9.02 -24.15
C ALA A 28 1.23 -7.89 -24.41
N ALA A 29 2.12 -7.61 -23.47
CA ALA A 29 3.18 -6.60 -23.64
C ALA A 29 4.12 -6.98 -24.79
N ARG A 30 4.52 -8.27 -24.89
CA ARG A 30 5.31 -8.76 -26.02
C ARG A 30 4.60 -8.54 -27.35
N GLN A 31 3.32 -8.92 -27.45
CA GLN A 31 2.53 -8.70 -28.67
C GLN A 31 2.45 -7.23 -29.07
N LEU A 32 2.19 -6.34 -28.09
CA LEU A 32 2.16 -4.90 -28.33
C LEU A 32 3.50 -4.38 -28.85
N LEU A 33 4.62 -4.80 -28.26
CA LEU A 33 5.95 -4.41 -28.70
C LEU A 33 6.25 -4.90 -30.12
N GLU A 34 5.97 -6.16 -30.44
CA GLU A 34 6.16 -6.74 -31.77
C GLU A 34 5.37 -5.98 -32.85
N GLN A 35 4.16 -5.51 -32.52
CA GLN A 35 3.30 -4.77 -33.44
C GLN A 35 3.68 -3.30 -33.58
N THR A 36 4.13 -2.64 -32.50
CA THR A 36 4.34 -1.18 -32.49
C THR A 36 5.78 -0.76 -32.80
N LEU A 37 6.79 -1.56 -32.44
CA LEU A 37 8.19 -1.22 -32.68
C LEU A 37 8.52 -0.87 -34.13
N PRO A 38 8.02 -1.56 -35.17
CA PRO A 38 8.28 -1.18 -36.55
C PRO A 38 7.73 0.21 -36.89
N ALA A 39 6.50 0.54 -36.45
CA ALA A 39 5.89 1.84 -36.64
C ALA A 39 6.65 2.96 -35.92
N ILE A 40 7.10 2.71 -34.69
CA ILE A 40 7.94 3.63 -33.91
C ILE A 40 9.25 3.94 -34.65
N LYS A 41 9.93 2.90 -35.16
CA LYS A 41 11.19 3.06 -35.91
C LYS A 41 11.03 3.90 -37.19
N HIS A 42 9.85 3.86 -37.81
CA HIS A 42 9.58 4.63 -39.03
C HIS A 42 8.92 5.98 -38.75
N GLY A 43 8.71 6.37 -37.49
CA GLY A 43 8.03 7.62 -37.11
C GLY A 43 6.53 7.64 -37.43
N ASN A 44 5.92 6.51 -37.77
CA ASN A 44 4.51 6.39 -38.17
C ASN A 44 3.67 5.89 -37.00
N ILE A 45 3.62 6.63 -35.90
CA ILE A 45 2.85 6.30 -34.71
C ILE A 45 1.72 7.30 -34.52
N LEU A 46 0.57 6.79 -34.06
CA LEU A 46 -0.54 7.61 -33.58
C LEU A 46 -0.40 7.73 -32.06
N GLU A 47 -0.19 8.95 -31.59
CA GLU A 47 -0.07 9.24 -30.15
C GLU A 47 -1.41 9.73 -29.62
N ILE A 48 -1.89 9.11 -28.53
CA ILE A 48 -3.11 9.49 -27.84
C ILE A 48 -2.74 10.13 -26.50
N ALA A 49 -3.07 11.40 -26.32
CA ALA A 49 -2.83 12.09 -25.05
C ALA A 49 -3.60 11.44 -23.89
N GLN A 50 -2.94 11.28 -22.75
CA GLN A 50 -3.62 10.78 -21.54
C GLN A 50 -4.46 11.90 -20.90
N ARG A 51 -5.56 11.50 -20.26
CA ARG A 51 -6.43 12.41 -19.51
C ARG A 51 -5.96 12.50 -18.08
N GLU A 52 -5.17 13.52 -17.75
CA GLU A 52 -4.59 13.72 -16.42
C GLU A 52 -5.65 13.83 -15.30
N ASN A 53 -6.84 14.36 -15.61
CA ASN A 53 -7.95 14.47 -14.66
C ASN A 53 -8.60 13.11 -14.30
N GLU A 54 -8.37 12.08 -15.09
CA GLU A 54 -8.85 10.71 -14.85
C GLU A 54 -7.74 9.81 -14.26
N ALA A 55 -6.52 10.34 -14.07
CA ALA A 55 -5.39 9.58 -13.55
C ALA A 55 -5.65 9.07 -12.13
N THR A 56 -5.31 7.80 -11.89
CA THR A 56 -5.34 7.18 -10.55
C THR A 56 -3.93 6.78 -10.16
N CYS A 57 -3.49 7.21 -8.99
CA CYS A 57 -2.17 6.88 -8.46
C CYS A 57 -2.30 5.86 -7.32
N PHE A 58 -1.51 4.80 -7.39
CA PHE A 58 -1.39 3.78 -6.36
C PHE A 58 0.07 3.66 -5.94
N GLY A 59 0.33 3.77 -4.63
CA GLY A 59 1.67 3.57 -4.10
C GLY A 59 2.07 2.08 -4.09
N ARG A 60 3.36 1.84 -3.83
CA ARG A 60 3.87 0.49 -3.64
C ARG A 60 3.18 -0.19 -2.46
N ARG A 61 2.68 -1.41 -2.67
CA ARG A 61 2.08 -2.21 -1.60
C ARG A 61 3.14 -2.67 -0.61
N THR A 62 2.74 -2.67 0.65
CA THR A 62 3.48 -3.29 1.75
C THR A 62 2.76 -4.57 2.20
N PRO A 63 3.42 -5.51 2.90
CA PRO A 63 2.77 -6.71 3.43
C PRO A 63 1.52 -6.39 4.27
N ASP A 64 1.54 -5.28 5.03
CA ASP A 64 0.41 -4.86 5.88
C ASP A 64 -0.85 -4.50 5.09
N ASP A 65 -0.71 -4.10 3.83
CA ASP A 65 -1.85 -3.81 2.95
C ASP A 65 -2.64 -5.08 2.56
N SER A 66 -2.14 -6.27 2.93
CA SER A 66 -2.75 -7.57 2.66
C SER A 66 -3.55 -8.11 3.86
N PHE A 67 -3.78 -7.29 4.88
CA PHE A 67 -4.60 -7.64 6.03
C PHE A 67 -6.09 -7.80 5.65
N LEU A 68 -6.72 -8.92 6.09
CA LEU A 68 -8.12 -9.23 5.83
C LEU A 68 -9.03 -8.51 6.83
N GLU A 69 -9.69 -7.46 6.37
CA GLU A 69 -10.67 -6.69 7.14
C GLU A 69 -12.06 -7.33 6.99
N TRP A 70 -12.44 -8.21 7.89
CA TRP A 70 -13.62 -9.06 7.80
C TRP A 70 -14.95 -8.31 7.63
N HIS A 71 -15.03 -7.03 7.95
CA HIS A 71 -16.20 -6.19 7.71
C HIS A 71 -16.45 -5.87 6.22
N LYS A 72 -15.48 -6.12 5.35
CA LYS A 72 -15.63 -5.97 3.90
C LYS A 72 -16.41 -7.16 3.30
N PRO A 73 -17.03 -6.97 2.12
CA PRO A 73 -17.68 -8.07 1.40
C PRO A 73 -16.73 -9.23 1.11
N ALA A 74 -17.24 -10.46 1.13
CA ALA A 74 -16.46 -11.66 0.84
C ALA A 74 -15.79 -11.63 -0.54
N SER A 75 -16.45 -11.04 -1.55
CA SER A 75 -15.89 -10.85 -2.89
C SER A 75 -14.66 -9.95 -2.90
N VAL A 76 -14.65 -8.90 -2.09
CA VAL A 76 -13.50 -7.98 -1.94
C VAL A 76 -12.35 -8.70 -1.26
N LEU A 77 -12.61 -9.47 -0.20
CA LEU A 77 -11.60 -10.23 0.51
C LEU A 77 -11.02 -11.37 -0.36
N HIS A 78 -11.87 -12.05 -1.13
CA HIS A 78 -11.43 -13.04 -2.11
C HIS A 78 -10.50 -12.43 -3.17
N ASN A 79 -10.87 -11.26 -3.70
CA ASN A 79 -10.01 -10.54 -4.64
C ASN A 79 -8.68 -10.12 -3.99
N MET A 80 -8.67 -9.77 -2.71
CA MET A 80 -7.44 -9.52 -1.97
C MET A 80 -6.57 -10.77 -1.89
N VAL A 81 -7.13 -11.92 -1.49
CA VAL A 81 -6.40 -13.19 -1.39
C VAL A 81 -5.73 -13.54 -2.71
N ARG A 82 -6.48 -13.56 -3.81
CA ARG A 82 -5.91 -13.92 -5.13
C ARG A 82 -4.93 -12.89 -5.70
N ALA A 83 -5.06 -11.61 -5.31
CA ALA A 83 -4.15 -10.55 -5.74
C ALA A 83 -2.77 -10.60 -5.05
N VAL A 84 -2.64 -11.29 -3.91
CA VAL A 84 -1.40 -11.42 -3.14
C VAL A 84 -0.99 -12.86 -2.88
N ALA A 85 -1.58 -13.82 -3.63
CA ALA A 85 -1.19 -15.22 -3.60
C ALA A 85 0.28 -15.41 -4.02
N ASP A 86 0.85 -16.58 -3.72
CA ASP A 86 2.24 -16.91 -4.06
C ASP A 86 2.63 -16.46 -5.49
N PRO A 87 3.81 -15.83 -5.69
CA PRO A 87 4.96 -15.64 -4.81
C PRO A 87 4.92 -14.38 -3.91
N TRP A 88 3.77 -13.70 -3.81
CA TRP A 88 3.61 -12.54 -2.92
C TRP A 88 3.34 -13.01 -1.47
N PRO A 89 3.46 -12.10 -0.48
CA PRO A 89 3.41 -12.47 0.96
C PRO A 89 2.10 -13.11 1.46
N GLY A 90 1.06 -13.20 0.63
CA GLY A 90 -0.26 -13.72 1.02
C GLY A 90 -1.14 -12.72 1.77
N ALA A 91 -2.44 -12.95 1.75
CA ALA A 91 -3.38 -12.24 2.61
C ALA A 91 -3.36 -12.86 4.01
N PHE A 92 -3.52 -12.06 5.07
CA PHE A 92 -3.38 -12.56 6.42
C PHE A 92 -4.42 -12.01 7.39
N SER A 93 -4.58 -12.71 8.49
CA SER A 93 -5.40 -12.30 9.64
C SER A 93 -4.81 -12.88 10.93
N TYR A 94 -5.53 -12.70 12.07
CA TYR A 94 -5.09 -13.15 13.37
C TYR A 94 -6.18 -13.89 14.13
N VAL A 95 -5.74 -14.85 14.96
CA VAL A 95 -6.52 -15.47 16.05
C VAL A 95 -5.80 -15.12 17.35
N GLY A 96 -6.36 -14.25 18.17
CA GLY A 96 -5.59 -13.65 19.26
C GLY A 96 -4.35 -12.94 18.73
N ASN A 97 -3.17 -13.36 19.15
CA ASN A 97 -1.87 -12.84 18.67
C ASN A 97 -1.22 -13.72 17.60
N GLN A 98 -1.85 -14.82 17.22
CA GLN A 98 -1.28 -15.74 16.24
C GLN A 98 -1.69 -15.33 14.83
N LYS A 99 -0.68 -14.96 14.01
CA LYS A 99 -0.85 -14.65 12.59
C LYS A 99 -1.09 -15.94 11.81
N PHE A 100 -1.99 -15.88 10.84
CA PHE A 100 -2.12 -16.90 9.80
C PHE A 100 -2.29 -16.26 8.44
N THR A 101 -1.81 -16.94 7.40
CA THR A 101 -1.88 -16.51 6.01
C THR A 101 -2.93 -17.32 5.27
N VAL A 102 -3.69 -16.67 4.40
CA VAL A 102 -4.68 -17.28 3.51
C VAL A 102 -4.12 -17.25 2.09
N TRP A 103 -3.90 -18.43 1.53
CA TRP A 103 -3.34 -18.60 0.18
C TRP A 103 -4.40 -18.75 -0.89
N SER A 104 -5.50 -19.43 -0.56
CA SER A 104 -6.62 -19.54 -1.47
C SER A 104 -7.95 -19.51 -0.72
N SER A 105 -8.97 -18.98 -1.36
CA SER A 105 -10.30 -18.79 -0.78
C SER A 105 -11.39 -19.00 -1.82
N ARG A 106 -12.64 -19.13 -1.36
CA ARG A 106 -13.84 -19.19 -2.19
C ARG A 106 -14.94 -18.34 -1.56
N VAL A 107 -15.70 -17.64 -2.39
CA VAL A 107 -16.84 -16.83 -1.93
C VAL A 107 -18.08 -17.72 -1.79
N HIS A 108 -18.73 -17.62 -0.64
CA HIS A 108 -20.06 -18.19 -0.40
C HIS A 108 -21.08 -17.05 -0.27
N PRO A 109 -22.11 -17.03 -1.11
CA PRO A 109 -23.07 -15.91 -1.17
C PRO A 109 -24.10 -15.93 -0.02
N HIS A 110 -24.02 -16.88 0.91
CA HIS A 110 -24.97 -16.97 2.03
C HIS A 110 -24.75 -15.82 2.99
N ALA A 111 -25.81 -15.01 3.13
CA ALA A 111 -25.89 -13.99 4.18
C ALA A 111 -25.93 -14.70 5.55
N SER A 112 -24.81 -14.80 6.22
CA SER A 112 -24.74 -15.22 7.60
C SER A 112 -25.23 -14.07 8.50
N LYS A 113 -26.11 -14.36 9.45
CA LYS A 113 -26.46 -13.42 10.54
C LYS A 113 -25.32 -13.26 11.55
N ALA A 114 -24.21 -14.01 11.38
CA ALA A 114 -23.05 -13.93 12.23
C ALA A 114 -22.30 -12.62 12.03
N GLN A 115 -21.71 -12.12 13.09
CA GLN A 115 -20.90 -10.90 13.00
C GLN A 115 -19.65 -11.13 12.12
N PRO A 116 -19.24 -10.15 11.31
CA PRO A 116 -18.02 -10.25 10.50
C PRO A 116 -16.80 -10.69 11.33
N GLY A 117 -16.02 -11.62 10.80
CA GLY A 117 -14.89 -12.26 11.49
C GLY A 117 -15.25 -13.45 12.37
N SER A 118 -16.54 -13.85 12.46
CA SER A 118 -16.93 -15.04 13.20
C SER A 118 -16.78 -16.31 12.34
N VAL A 119 -16.26 -17.38 12.92
CA VAL A 119 -16.19 -18.71 12.30
C VAL A 119 -17.60 -19.29 12.22
N ILE A 120 -18.11 -19.50 11.00
CA ILE A 120 -19.42 -20.10 10.74
C ILE A 120 -19.32 -21.63 10.79
N SER A 121 -18.26 -22.16 10.21
CA SER A 121 -17.96 -23.60 10.13
C SER A 121 -16.46 -23.81 10.14
N VAL A 122 -16.00 -24.95 10.63
CA VAL A 122 -14.57 -25.33 10.64
C VAL A 122 -14.24 -26.38 9.56
N ALA A 123 -15.24 -27.04 9.00
CA ALA A 123 -15.08 -27.99 7.91
C ALA A 123 -16.29 -27.94 6.94
N PRO A 124 -16.17 -27.18 5.82
CA PRO A 124 -15.10 -26.29 5.41
C PRO A 124 -14.93 -25.09 6.34
N LEU A 125 -13.74 -24.49 6.39
CA LEU A 125 -13.50 -23.29 7.21
C LEU A 125 -14.14 -22.08 6.56
N LEU A 126 -15.29 -21.66 7.10
CA LEU A 126 -16.09 -20.52 6.64
C LEU A 126 -16.05 -19.40 7.66
N ILE A 127 -15.75 -18.19 7.20
CA ILE A 127 -15.71 -16.97 8.01
C ILE A 127 -16.77 -15.99 7.52
N ALA A 128 -17.56 -15.46 8.45
CA ALA A 128 -18.54 -14.40 8.15
C ALA A 128 -17.82 -13.12 7.69
N CYS A 129 -18.35 -12.48 6.66
CA CYS A 129 -17.86 -11.22 6.12
C CYS A 129 -18.93 -10.13 6.27
N GLY A 130 -18.60 -8.89 5.90
CA GLY A 130 -19.58 -7.79 5.89
C GLY A 130 -20.77 -8.06 4.97
N ASP A 131 -20.52 -8.83 3.89
CA ASP A 131 -21.52 -9.40 3.01
C ASP A 131 -21.02 -10.78 2.56
N GLY A 132 -21.87 -11.82 2.71
CA GLY A 132 -21.53 -13.20 2.42
C GLY A 132 -20.55 -13.83 3.42
N ALA A 133 -19.92 -14.92 3.02
CA ALA A 133 -18.90 -15.62 3.78
C ALA A 133 -17.71 -15.99 2.89
N LEU A 134 -16.51 -16.03 3.49
CA LEU A 134 -15.29 -16.46 2.82
C LEU A 134 -14.89 -17.85 3.32
N GLU A 135 -14.80 -18.81 2.41
CA GLU A 135 -14.16 -20.09 2.67
C GLU A 135 -12.65 -19.94 2.55
N ILE A 136 -11.93 -20.32 3.58
CA ILE A 136 -10.47 -20.48 3.52
C ILE A 136 -10.20 -21.89 3.01
N VAL A 137 -9.75 -22.00 1.75
CA VAL A 137 -9.46 -23.29 1.10
C VAL A 137 -8.09 -23.78 1.55
N THR A 138 -7.06 -22.93 1.45
CA THR A 138 -5.71 -23.23 1.93
C THR A 138 -5.14 -22.05 2.70
N GLY A 139 -4.35 -22.34 3.71
CA GLY A 139 -3.70 -21.33 4.53
C GLY A 139 -2.52 -21.89 5.31
N GLN A 140 -1.90 -21.05 6.13
CA GLN A 140 -0.68 -21.35 6.86
C GLN A 140 -0.70 -20.65 8.21
N ALA A 141 -0.40 -21.37 9.28
CA ALA A 141 -0.26 -20.79 10.62
C ALA A 141 1.19 -20.35 10.85
N GLY A 142 1.40 -19.06 11.13
CA GLY A 142 2.76 -18.50 11.28
C GLY A 142 3.65 -18.83 10.09
N ASP A 143 4.88 -19.30 10.37
CA ASP A 143 5.87 -19.72 9.37
C ASP A 143 5.80 -21.25 9.07
N GLY A 144 4.70 -21.90 9.40
CA GLY A 144 4.48 -23.34 9.19
C GLY A 144 4.27 -23.72 7.73
N ILE A 145 3.79 -24.92 7.50
CA ILE A 145 3.45 -25.43 6.16
C ILE A 145 2.05 -24.97 5.71
N THR A 146 1.85 -24.88 4.40
CA THR A 146 0.52 -24.67 3.82
C THR A 146 -0.35 -25.92 4.00
N MET A 147 -1.58 -25.73 4.46
CA MET A 147 -2.54 -26.79 4.78
C MET A 147 -3.95 -26.42 4.33
N GLN A 148 -4.84 -27.43 4.31
CA GLN A 148 -6.26 -27.22 4.03
C GLN A 148 -6.93 -26.40 5.13
N GLY A 149 -8.00 -25.66 4.80
CA GLY A 149 -8.68 -24.77 5.75
C GLY A 149 -9.19 -25.50 7.02
N SER A 150 -9.68 -26.74 6.91
CA SER A 150 -10.10 -27.53 8.06
C SER A 150 -8.93 -27.91 9.00
N GLN A 151 -7.76 -28.21 8.43
CA GLN A 151 -6.55 -28.48 9.20
C GLN A 151 -6.02 -27.20 9.85
N LEU A 152 -6.09 -26.09 9.11
CA LEU A 152 -5.74 -24.76 9.64
C LEU A 152 -6.63 -24.41 10.84
N ALA A 153 -7.94 -24.68 10.76
CA ALA A 153 -8.87 -24.44 11.87
C ALA A 153 -8.47 -25.25 13.12
N GLN A 154 -8.09 -26.53 12.95
CA GLN A 154 -7.61 -27.37 14.06
C GLN A 154 -6.30 -26.81 14.66
N THR A 155 -5.33 -26.47 13.79
CA THR A 155 -4.02 -25.93 14.23
C THR A 155 -4.17 -24.62 15.01
N LEU A 156 -5.13 -23.77 14.60
CA LEU A 156 -5.43 -22.50 15.26
C LEU A 156 -6.40 -22.63 16.43
N GLY A 157 -6.90 -23.84 16.76
CA GLY A 157 -7.86 -24.07 17.83
C GLY A 157 -9.22 -23.41 17.58
N LEU A 158 -9.60 -23.22 16.31
CA LEU A 158 -10.87 -22.59 15.96
C LEU A 158 -12.04 -23.54 16.14
N VAL A 159 -13.12 -23.01 16.70
CA VAL A 159 -14.42 -23.67 16.80
C VAL A 159 -15.49 -22.78 16.20
N GLN A 160 -16.67 -23.32 15.90
CA GLN A 160 -17.80 -22.53 15.45
C GLN A 160 -18.11 -21.44 16.49
N GLY A 161 -18.26 -20.19 16.03
CA GLY A 161 -18.44 -19.01 16.88
C GLY A 161 -17.13 -18.34 17.31
N SER A 162 -15.96 -18.96 17.11
CA SER A 162 -14.67 -18.28 17.33
C SER A 162 -14.63 -16.98 16.52
N ARG A 163 -13.99 -15.95 17.07
CA ARG A 163 -13.81 -14.67 16.39
C ARG A 163 -12.37 -14.48 15.95
N LEU A 164 -12.22 -14.23 14.67
CA LEU A 164 -10.96 -13.73 14.12
C LEU A 164 -10.86 -12.24 14.44
N ASN A 165 -9.71 -11.83 14.89
CA ASN A 165 -9.47 -10.43 15.18
C ASN A 165 -9.37 -9.65 13.87
N SER A 166 -10.09 -8.55 13.79
CA SER A 166 -9.90 -7.57 12.72
C SER A 166 -8.55 -6.82 12.84
N GLN A 167 -7.86 -7.00 13.95
CA GLN A 167 -6.45 -6.67 14.22
C GLN A 167 -6.02 -7.53 15.41
N PRO A 168 -4.72 -7.85 15.60
CA PRO A 168 -4.29 -8.43 16.87
C PRO A 168 -4.91 -7.58 17.98
N ALA A 169 -5.34 -8.21 19.07
CA ALA A 169 -5.74 -7.47 20.26
C ALA A 169 -4.54 -6.63 20.66
N CYS A 170 -4.46 -5.45 20.05
CA CYS A 170 -3.34 -4.57 20.17
C CYS A 170 -3.49 -3.87 21.50
N THR A 171 -2.84 -4.39 22.52
CA THR A 171 -2.29 -3.57 23.60
C THR A 171 -1.20 -2.63 23.07
N ALA A 172 -0.68 -2.83 21.86
CA ALA A 172 0.11 -1.86 21.13
C ALA A 172 -0.84 -0.83 20.52
N ARG A 173 -0.92 0.37 21.10
CA ARG A 173 -1.55 1.55 20.50
C ARG A 173 -1.07 1.64 19.04
N ARG A 174 -2.01 1.68 18.06
CA ARG A 174 -1.67 1.94 16.66
C ARG A 174 -0.73 3.14 16.62
N ARG A 175 0.50 2.93 16.10
CA ARG A 175 1.46 4.02 15.97
C ARG A 175 0.89 5.12 15.10
N THR A 176 1.02 6.34 15.53
CA THR A 176 0.69 7.51 14.71
C THR A 176 1.71 7.59 13.58
N ARG A 177 1.25 7.50 12.35
CA ARG A 177 2.10 7.59 11.16
C ARG A 177 2.34 9.02 10.79
N VAL A 178 3.60 9.41 10.74
CA VAL A 178 4.05 10.78 10.46
C VAL A 178 4.87 10.78 9.16
N LEU A 179 4.44 11.57 8.18
CA LEU A 179 5.21 11.81 6.97
C LEU A 179 5.99 13.10 7.12
N ILE A 180 7.33 13.03 6.97
CA ILE A 180 8.23 14.17 7.01
C ILE A 180 8.93 14.28 5.65
N LEU A 181 8.62 15.34 4.92
CA LEU A 181 9.31 15.70 3.68
C LEU A 181 10.37 16.74 4.03
N GLY A 182 11.63 16.51 3.69
CA GLY A 182 12.78 17.27 4.21
C GLY A 182 13.30 16.70 5.54
N VAL A 183 13.28 15.37 5.68
CA VAL A 183 13.63 14.67 6.93
C VAL A 183 15.10 14.79 7.31
N ASN A 184 16.00 15.01 6.34
CA ASN A 184 17.44 15.20 6.56
C ASN A 184 17.81 16.64 6.95
N GLY A 185 16.87 17.59 6.83
CA GLY A 185 17.05 18.98 7.23
C GLY A 185 17.16 19.16 8.74
N PHE A 186 17.51 20.37 9.20
CA PHE A 186 17.72 20.69 10.61
C PHE A 186 16.52 20.34 11.49
N ILE A 187 15.31 20.81 11.11
CA ILE A 187 14.09 20.49 11.87
C ILE A 187 13.72 19.02 11.69
N GLY A 188 13.77 18.49 10.46
CA GLY A 188 13.38 17.14 10.13
C GLY A 188 14.10 16.06 10.91
N ASN A 189 15.45 16.15 11.01
CA ASN A 189 16.25 15.15 11.71
C ASN A 189 16.03 15.17 13.24
N HIS A 190 15.94 16.36 13.85
CA HIS A 190 15.67 16.48 15.29
C HIS A 190 14.28 16.01 15.67
N LEU A 191 13.28 16.32 14.85
CA LEU A 191 11.93 15.84 15.05
C LEU A 191 11.84 14.32 14.89
N THR A 192 12.50 13.76 13.89
CA THR A 192 12.59 12.31 13.68
C THR A 192 13.19 11.62 14.90
N GLU A 193 14.30 12.14 15.42
CA GLU A 193 14.91 11.62 16.65
C GLU A 193 13.92 11.62 17.82
N ARG A 194 13.21 12.73 18.01
CA ARG A 194 12.24 12.86 19.09
C ARG A 194 11.07 11.90 18.97
N LEU A 195 10.52 11.75 17.76
CA LEU A 195 9.42 10.83 17.49
C LEU A 195 9.82 9.36 17.66
N LEU A 196 11.02 8.97 17.20
CA LEU A 196 11.50 7.59 17.30
C LEU A 196 11.87 7.17 18.75
N ARG A 197 12.12 8.11 19.64
CA ARG A 197 12.28 7.82 21.07
C ARG A 197 10.96 7.42 21.74
N GLU A 198 9.84 7.72 21.12
CA GLU A 198 8.51 7.41 21.64
C GLU A 198 7.91 6.23 20.83
N ASP A 199 7.65 5.12 21.49
CA ASP A 199 7.24 3.84 20.85
C ASP A 199 5.86 3.88 20.17
N HIS A 200 5.21 5.03 20.10
CA HIS A 200 3.88 5.19 19.50
C HIS A 200 3.87 5.93 18.15
N TYR A 201 5.04 6.24 17.59
CA TYR A 201 5.17 6.83 16.26
C TYR A 201 5.82 5.89 15.26
N GLU A 202 5.43 6.03 14.00
CA GLU A 202 6.05 5.42 12.83
C GLU A 202 6.33 6.54 11.82
N VAL A 203 7.59 6.74 11.46
CA VAL A 203 8.03 7.89 10.67
C VAL A 203 8.38 7.47 9.25
N TYR A 204 7.79 8.15 8.28
CA TYR A 204 8.10 8.04 6.87
C TYR A 204 8.81 9.32 6.44
N GLY A 205 10.03 9.19 5.90
CA GLY A 205 10.88 10.31 5.52
C GLY A 205 11.25 10.30 4.04
N LEU A 206 11.28 11.47 3.42
CA LEU A 206 11.86 11.67 2.10
C LEU A 206 12.75 12.89 2.12
N ASP A 207 13.95 12.76 1.53
CA ASP A 207 14.91 13.84 1.33
C ASP A 207 15.90 13.46 0.23
N ILE A 208 16.61 14.45 -0.32
CA ILE A 208 17.64 14.26 -1.36
C ILE A 208 18.96 13.68 -0.84
N GLY A 209 19.12 13.55 0.46
CA GLY A 209 20.29 12.99 1.12
C GLY A 209 19.93 12.39 2.48
N SER A 210 20.90 11.73 3.13
CA SER A 210 20.68 10.96 4.37
C SER A 210 21.72 11.18 5.47
N ASP A 211 22.62 12.14 5.30
CA ASP A 211 23.79 12.32 6.20
C ASP A 211 23.37 12.56 7.65
N ALA A 212 22.42 13.48 7.89
CA ALA A 212 21.98 13.83 9.24
C ALA A 212 21.09 12.78 9.91
N ILE A 213 20.47 11.90 9.11
CA ILE A 213 19.55 10.84 9.57
C ILE A 213 20.16 9.44 9.50
N SER A 214 21.44 9.31 9.12
CA SER A 214 22.14 8.02 8.93
C SER A 214 22.00 7.10 10.16
N ARG A 215 22.00 7.66 11.36
CA ARG A 215 21.82 6.95 12.64
C ARG A 215 20.44 6.29 12.80
N PHE A 216 19.44 6.67 12.01
CA PHE A 216 18.07 6.15 12.10
C PHE A 216 17.72 5.17 11.01
N LEU A 217 18.53 5.02 9.96
CA LEU A 217 18.20 4.20 8.78
C LEU A 217 17.86 2.74 9.11
N ASN A 218 18.44 2.21 10.18
CA ASN A 218 18.16 0.84 10.65
C ASN A 218 17.10 0.76 11.76
N HIS A 219 16.44 1.88 12.08
CA HIS A 219 15.41 1.87 13.12
C HIS A 219 14.11 1.22 12.59
N PRO A 220 13.49 0.25 13.31
CA PRO A 220 12.35 -0.53 12.81
C PRO A 220 11.10 0.29 12.49
N HIS A 221 11.00 1.51 13.03
CA HIS A 221 9.86 2.43 12.85
C HIS A 221 10.23 3.67 12.03
N PHE A 222 11.35 3.63 11.31
CA PHE A 222 11.76 4.68 10.39
C PHE A 222 11.88 4.13 8.98
N HIS A 223 11.15 4.73 8.05
CA HIS A 223 11.10 4.33 6.65
C HIS A 223 11.57 5.50 5.80
N PHE A 224 12.78 5.42 5.28
CA PHE A 224 13.39 6.48 4.49
C PHE A 224 13.44 6.13 3.01
N VAL A 225 13.16 7.13 2.17
CA VAL A 225 13.41 7.10 0.73
C VAL A 225 14.21 8.33 0.34
N GLU A 226 15.35 8.09 -0.31
CA GLU A 226 16.14 9.15 -0.91
C GLU A 226 15.49 9.59 -2.22
N GLY A 227 15.18 10.89 -2.34
CA GLY A 227 14.52 11.41 -3.52
C GLY A 227 14.14 12.87 -3.43
N ASP A 228 13.85 13.46 -4.61
CA ASP A 228 13.39 14.82 -4.75
C ASP A 228 11.87 14.90 -4.74
N ILE A 229 11.28 15.86 -4.02
CA ILE A 229 9.83 16.04 -3.92
C ILE A 229 9.19 16.39 -5.27
N SER A 230 9.91 17.00 -6.19
CA SER A 230 9.41 17.35 -7.53
C SER A 230 9.21 16.09 -8.40
N ILE A 231 10.00 15.05 -8.19
CA ILE A 231 10.01 13.80 -8.99
C ILE A 231 9.15 12.71 -8.34
N HIS A 232 9.16 12.60 -7.01
CA HIS A 232 8.52 11.51 -6.27
C HIS A 232 7.04 11.78 -5.92
N SER A 233 6.29 12.44 -6.79
CA SER A 233 4.90 12.85 -6.55
C SER A 233 3.97 11.68 -6.19
N GLU A 234 4.11 10.52 -6.84
CA GLU A 234 3.28 9.33 -6.56
C GLU A 234 3.59 8.75 -5.18
N TRP A 235 4.86 8.67 -4.81
CA TRP A 235 5.27 8.21 -3.48
C TRP A 235 4.72 9.14 -2.39
N ILE A 236 4.80 10.46 -2.60
CA ILE A 236 4.29 11.47 -1.69
C ILE A 236 2.77 11.35 -1.54
N GLU A 237 2.02 11.29 -2.64
CA GLU A 237 0.56 11.18 -2.61
C GLU A 237 0.12 9.90 -1.86
N TYR A 238 0.79 8.77 -2.12
CA TYR A 238 0.54 7.52 -1.41
C TYR A 238 0.75 7.65 0.09
N HIS A 239 1.88 8.24 0.53
CA HIS A 239 2.18 8.37 1.94
C HIS A 239 1.33 9.44 2.62
N VAL A 240 0.95 10.52 1.95
CA VAL A 240 -0.07 11.45 2.44
C VAL A 240 -1.37 10.71 2.72
N LYS A 241 -1.82 9.82 1.83
CA LYS A 241 -3.02 9.01 2.04
C LYS A 241 -2.87 8.02 3.21
N LYS A 242 -1.68 7.45 3.41
CA LYS A 242 -1.38 6.43 4.43
C LYS A 242 -1.14 7.01 5.82
N CYS A 243 -0.49 8.16 5.92
CA CYS A 243 -0.08 8.78 7.18
C CYS A 243 -1.21 9.56 7.86
N ASP A 244 -1.10 9.78 9.15
CA ASP A 244 -2.06 10.50 9.97
C ASP A 244 -1.73 12.00 10.02
N VAL A 245 -0.40 12.33 9.96
CA VAL A 245 0.14 13.68 10.01
C VAL A 245 1.19 13.86 8.93
N VAL A 246 1.19 15.02 8.27
CA VAL A 246 2.15 15.38 7.22
C VAL A 246 2.88 16.66 7.61
N LEU A 247 4.20 16.65 7.50
CA LEU A 247 5.08 17.79 7.74
C LEU A 247 5.94 18.05 6.49
N PRO A 248 5.54 18.99 5.63
CA PRO A 248 6.34 19.43 4.50
C PRO A 248 7.38 20.45 4.99
N LEU A 249 8.59 19.98 5.25
CA LEU A 249 9.71 20.79 5.76
C LEU A 249 10.76 21.11 4.68
N VAL A 250 10.49 20.75 3.43
CA VAL A 250 11.39 21.05 2.32
C VAL A 250 11.28 22.52 1.96
N ALA A 251 12.39 23.23 2.11
CA ALA A 251 12.52 24.64 1.72
C ALA A 251 13.98 25.00 1.45
N ILE A 252 14.19 25.97 0.58
CA ILE A 252 15.50 26.61 0.37
C ILE A 252 15.65 27.74 1.39
N ALA A 253 16.31 27.45 2.52
CA ALA A 253 16.49 28.41 3.61
C ALA A 253 17.78 29.25 3.51
N THR A 254 18.44 29.25 2.35
CA THR A 254 19.72 29.97 2.16
C THR A 254 19.45 31.35 1.56
N PRO A 255 19.71 32.48 2.29
CA PRO A 255 19.35 33.82 1.86
C PRO A 255 19.89 34.21 0.47
N ILE A 256 21.08 33.75 0.08
CA ILE A 256 21.69 34.03 -1.19
C ILE A 256 20.90 33.45 -2.38
N GLU A 257 20.22 32.31 -2.17
CA GLU A 257 19.42 31.66 -3.21
C GLU A 257 18.18 32.51 -3.57
N TYR A 258 17.61 33.23 -2.62
CA TYR A 258 16.48 34.13 -2.89
C TYR A 258 16.80 35.24 -3.92
N THR A 259 18.07 35.60 -4.02
CA THR A 259 18.52 36.59 -4.99
C THR A 259 19.12 36.01 -6.27
N ARG A 260 19.79 34.85 -6.17
CA ARG A 260 20.45 34.21 -7.31
C ARG A 260 19.49 33.39 -8.15
N ASN A 261 18.61 32.65 -7.50
CA ASN A 261 17.69 31.67 -8.13
C ASN A 261 16.24 31.80 -7.62
N PRO A 262 15.62 33.02 -7.73
CA PRO A 262 14.33 33.31 -7.12
C PRO A 262 13.21 32.38 -7.65
N LEU A 263 13.26 32.02 -8.92
CA LEU A 263 12.27 31.14 -9.54
C LEU A 263 12.32 29.72 -8.90
N ARG A 264 13.52 29.15 -8.76
CA ARG A 264 13.69 27.84 -8.12
C ARG A 264 13.23 27.84 -6.67
N VAL A 265 13.49 28.93 -5.95
CA VAL A 265 12.98 29.09 -4.56
C VAL A 265 11.46 29.08 -4.56
N PHE A 266 10.83 29.85 -5.46
CA PHE A 266 9.39 29.92 -5.57
C PHE A 266 8.77 28.55 -5.94
N GLU A 267 9.31 27.86 -6.93
CA GLU A 267 8.87 26.54 -7.37
C GLU A 267 8.93 25.54 -6.20
N LEU A 268 10.05 25.46 -5.48
CA LEU A 268 10.24 24.51 -4.39
C LEU A 268 9.44 24.89 -3.14
N ASP A 269 9.58 26.12 -2.66
CA ASP A 269 9.03 26.55 -1.38
C ASP A 269 7.52 26.80 -1.45
N PHE A 270 7.00 27.12 -2.63
CA PHE A 270 5.59 27.41 -2.81
C PHE A 270 4.84 26.36 -3.65
N GLU A 271 5.22 26.13 -4.91
CA GLU A 271 4.42 25.28 -5.82
C GLU A 271 4.42 23.80 -5.39
N GLU A 272 5.59 23.26 -5.05
CA GLU A 272 5.68 21.87 -4.59
C GLU A 272 4.96 21.66 -3.25
N ASN A 273 5.13 22.59 -2.31
CA ASN A 273 4.41 22.55 -1.04
C ASN A 273 2.89 22.72 -1.21
N LEU A 274 2.45 23.57 -2.14
CA LEU A 274 1.04 23.73 -2.47
C LEU A 274 0.43 22.42 -3.01
N ARG A 275 1.18 21.65 -3.80
CA ARG A 275 0.76 20.31 -4.26
C ARG A 275 0.54 19.36 -3.08
N ILE A 276 1.45 19.35 -2.12
CA ILE A 276 1.35 18.52 -0.90
C ILE A 276 0.12 18.94 -0.08
N ILE A 277 -0.12 20.23 0.09
CA ILE A 277 -1.32 20.76 0.76
C ILE A 277 -2.60 20.28 0.06
N ARG A 278 -2.63 20.33 -1.28
CA ARG A 278 -3.78 19.81 -2.05
C ARG A 278 -4.03 18.33 -1.80
N TYR A 279 -2.99 17.50 -1.68
CA TYR A 279 -3.14 16.10 -1.29
C TYR A 279 -3.69 15.96 0.13
N CYS A 280 -3.20 16.74 1.07
CA CYS A 280 -3.73 16.73 2.44
C CYS A 280 -5.21 17.09 2.50
N VAL A 281 -5.65 18.08 1.73
CA VAL A 281 -7.07 18.46 1.60
C VAL A 281 -7.88 17.33 0.95
N LYS A 282 -7.41 16.78 -0.18
CA LYS A 282 -8.04 15.68 -0.91
C LYS A 282 -8.30 14.46 -0.01
N TYR A 283 -7.33 14.11 0.83
CA TYR A 283 -7.39 12.93 1.70
C TYR A 283 -7.75 13.24 3.15
N ARG A 284 -8.14 14.51 3.46
CA ARG A 284 -8.53 14.98 4.80
C ARG A 284 -7.48 14.66 5.87
N LYS A 285 -6.22 14.97 5.60
CA LYS A 285 -5.09 14.71 6.49
C LYS A 285 -4.71 15.93 7.30
N ARG A 286 -4.20 15.68 8.51
CA ARG A 286 -3.61 16.73 9.32
C ARG A 286 -2.27 17.13 8.70
N ILE A 287 -2.11 18.42 8.44
CA ILE A 287 -0.85 19.01 8.00
C ILE A 287 -0.33 19.97 9.07
N ILE A 288 0.96 19.94 9.32
CA ILE A 288 1.66 20.93 10.14
C ILE A 288 2.67 21.61 9.21
N PHE A 289 2.36 22.83 8.88
CA PHE A 289 3.18 23.64 7.98
C PHE A 289 3.92 24.69 8.81
N PRO A 290 5.29 24.78 8.74
CA PRO A 290 6.09 25.74 9.51
C PRO A 290 5.96 27.16 8.99
#